data_d138bcfcda2cf5692ca57bddf0cde34e
#
_entry.id   d138bcfcda2cf5692ca57bddf0cde34e
#
_cell.length_a   1.000
_cell.length_b   1.000
_cell.length_c   1.000
_cell.angle_alpha   90.00
_cell.angle_beta   90.00
_cell.angle_gamma   90.00
#
_symmetry.space_group_name_H-M   'P 1'
#
loop_
_entity.id
_entity.type
_entity.pdbx_description
1 polymer ?
#
loop_
_entity_poly.entity_id
_entity_poly.type
_entity_poly.pdbx_seq_one_letter_code
_entity_poly.pdbx_strand_id
1 'polypeptide(L)'
;MQVGQARPVQRTPDHWRWHDGPVDEGGPAVVFDMDGVLSDASRRQHFLDWPRRDWEAFFAACGDDALIDEVARLLDVLDDDLRIVLLTARPLRVRTQTLAWLDRYELRWDLLIMRDHGDYSASREFKLDAVDDLRAWGFDLRLAFEDDRRNVQMFHTQGVPCIYIHSGYYD
;
A
#
# COMPACT_ATOMS: atom_id res chain seq x y z
N MET A 1 -37.85 -19.52 -12.28
CA MET A 1 -37.34 -18.42 -11.44
C MET A 1 -36.19 -18.95 -10.61
N GLN A 2 -34.95 -18.68 -11.03
CA GLN A 2 -33.80 -18.95 -10.17
C GLN A 2 -33.68 -17.78 -9.20
N VAL A 3 -33.92 -18.06 -7.92
CA VAL A 3 -33.62 -17.15 -6.81
C VAL A 3 -32.11 -17.01 -6.78
N GLY A 4 -31.61 -15.83 -7.18
CA GLY A 4 -30.19 -15.53 -7.06
C GLY A 4 -29.77 -15.68 -5.60
N GLN A 5 -28.88 -16.63 -5.33
CA GLN A 5 -28.23 -16.73 -4.03
C GLN A 5 -27.44 -15.43 -3.83
N ALA A 6 -27.86 -14.62 -2.87
CA ALA A 6 -27.08 -13.48 -2.42
C ALA A 6 -25.67 -13.98 -2.04
N ARG A 7 -24.63 -13.47 -2.70
CA ARG A 7 -23.25 -13.76 -2.30
C ARG A 7 -23.09 -13.36 -0.82
N PRO A 8 -22.44 -14.18 0.01
CA PRO A 8 -22.19 -13.80 1.39
C PRO A 8 -21.40 -12.48 1.38
N VAL A 9 -21.83 -11.53 2.21
CA VAL A 9 -21.11 -10.26 2.39
C VAL A 9 -19.69 -10.59 2.84
N GLN A 10 -18.73 -10.40 1.99
CA GLN A 10 -17.33 -10.64 2.28
C GLN A 10 -16.89 -9.63 3.35
N ARG A 11 -16.43 -10.13 4.50
CA ARG A 11 -15.99 -9.25 5.58
C ARG A 11 -14.63 -8.64 5.21
N THR A 12 -14.53 -7.31 5.28
CA THR A 12 -13.26 -6.60 5.12
C THR A 12 -12.27 -7.01 6.21
N PRO A 13 -11.03 -7.39 5.88
CA PRO A 13 -9.97 -7.61 6.86
C PRO A 13 -9.72 -6.38 7.72
N ASP A 14 -9.42 -6.54 9.01
CA ASP A 14 -9.27 -5.42 9.94
C ASP A 14 -8.08 -4.48 9.58
N HIS A 15 -7.09 -4.99 8.85
CA HIS A 15 -5.93 -4.23 8.38
C HIS A 15 -6.17 -3.52 7.02
N TRP A 16 -7.37 -3.65 6.45
CA TRP A 16 -7.81 -2.92 5.27
C TRP A 16 -8.63 -1.70 5.68
N ARG A 17 -8.40 -0.59 5.02
CA ARG A 17 -9.19 0.64 5.19
C ARG A 17 -9.66 1.14 3.83
N TRP A 18 -10.94 1.10 3.59
CA TRP A 18 -11.57 1.73 2.43
C TRP A 18 -11.73 3.24 2.65
N HIS A 19 -11.53 4.03 1.60
CA HIS A 19 -11.76 5.47 1.64
C HIS A 19 -13.26 5.76 1.77
N ASP A 20 -14.05 5.28 0.81
CA ASP A 20 -15.50 5.52 0.73
C ASP A 20 -16.37 4.27 1.04
N GLY A 21 -15.77 3.27 1.69
CA GLY A 21 -16.43 2.00 2.00
C GLY A 21 -16.10 0.88 1.02
N PRO A 22 -16.38 -0.37 1.42
CA PRO A 22 -16.03 -1.53 0.62
C PRO A 22 -16.80 -1.56 -0.70
N VAL A 23 -16.12 -1.99 -1.75
CA VAL A 23 -16.74 -2.26 -3.07
C VAL A 23 -17.07 -3.76 -3.17
N ASP A 24 -18.13 -4.10 -3.89
CA ASP A 24 -18.56 -5.50 -4.04
C ASP A 24 -17.58 -6.31 -4.91
N GLU A 25 -16.98 -5.66 -5.90
CA GLU A 25 -15.93 -6.22 -6.76
C GLU A 25 -14.79 -5.22 -6.90
N GLY A 26 -13.55 -5.71 -6.77
CA GLY A 26 -12.36 -4.87 -6.82
C GLY A 26 -12.17 -4.15 -8.15
N GLY A 27 -12.26 -4.87 -9.27
CA GLY A 27 -12.03 -4.35 -10.61
C GLY A 27 -10.56 -4.01 -10.91
N PRO A 28 -10.30 -3.30 -12.03
CA PRO A 28 -8.93 -2.94 -12.41
C PRO A 28 -8.31 -1.98 -11.40
N ALA A 29 -7.08 -2.29 -10.98
CA ALA A 29 -6.40 -1.57 -9.91
C ALA A 29 -4.92 -1.33 -10.20
N VAL A 30 -4.39 -0.27 -9.62
CA VAL A 30 -2.97 0.04 -9.55
C VAL A 30 -2.54 0.08 -8.09
N VAL A 31 -1.42 -0.57 -7.78
CA VAL A 31 -0.90 -0.69 -6.42
C VAL A 31 0.28 0.24 -6.23
N PHE A 32 0.26 1.03 -5.17
CA PHE A 32 1.36 1.91 -4.78
C PHE A 32 1.88 1.53 -3.40
N ASP A 33 3.21 1.36 -3.28
CA ASP A 33 3.85 1.46 -1.98
C ASP A 33 3.79 2.91 -1.47
N MET A 34 4.04 3.14 -0.20
CA MET A 34 4.03 4.49 0.38
C MET A 34 5.44 5.03 0.61
N ASP A 35 6.21 4.40 1.50
CA ASP A 35 7.54 4.90 1.88
C ASP A 35 8.53 4.76 0.70
N GLY A 36 9.08 5.86 0.25
CA GLY A 36 9.97 5.91 -0.92
C GLY A 36 9.26 5.96 -2.28
N VAL A 37 7.93 5.93 -2.30
CA VAL A 37 7.10 6.04 -3.51
C VAL A 37 6.24 7.30 -3.48
N LEU A 38 5.31 7.41 -2.53
CA LEU A 38 4.49 8.60 -2.30
C LEU A 38 5.04 9.48 -1.18
N SER A 39 5.59 8.87 -0.15
CA SER A 39 6.04 9.48 1.09
C SER A 39 7.57 9.48 1.13
N ASP A 40 8.16 10.67 1.25
CA ASP A 40 9.61 10.82 1.40
C ASP A 40 10.03 10.51 2.84
N ALA A 41 10.46 9.27 3.04
CA ALA A 41 10.93 8.76 4.33
C ALA A 41 12.42 9.07 4.62
N SER A 42 13.08 9.92 3.83
CA SER A 42 14.52 10.19 3.96
C SER A 42 14.90 10.72 5.34
N ARG A 43 14.08 11.61 5.91
CA ARG A 43 14.33 12.23 7.22
C ARG A 43 14.31 11.29 8.40
N ARG A 44 13.71 10.11 8.24
CA ARG A 44 13.60 9.11 9.33
C ARG A 44 14.45 7.86 9.10
N GLN A 45 15.24 7.81 7.99
CA GLN A 45 16.14 6.69 7.73
C GLN A 45 17.20 6.52 8.85
N HIS A 46 17.62 7.59 9.51
CA HIS A 46 18.58 7.54 10.62
C HIS A 46 18.14 6.65 11.80
N PHE A 47 16.82 6.43 12.00
CA PHE A 47 16.33 5.48 12.99
C PHE A 47 16.70 4.03 12.66
N LEU A 48 17.01 3.74 11.40
CA LEU A 48 17.37 2.40 10.92
C LEU A 48 18.87 2.19 10.80
N ASP A 49 19.69 3.17 11.24
CA ASP A 49 21.15 3.06 11.21
C ASP A 49 21.66 1.96 12.12
N TRP A 50 22.62 1.19 11.59
CA TRP A 50 23.32 0.16 12.36
C TRP A 50 24.12 0.80 13.52
N PRO A 51 24.22 0.19 14.73
CA PRO A 51 23.87 -1.21 15.04
C PRO A 51 22.45 -1.41 15.61
N ARG A 52 21.70 -0.37 15.87
CA ARG A 52 20.39 -0.48 16.51
C ARG A 52 19.30 0.15 15.62
N ARG A 53 18.58 -0.70 14.92
CA ARG A 53 17.42 -0.28 14.15
C ARG A 53 16.22 -0.05 15.08
N ASP A 54 15.74 1.17 15.15
CA ASP A 54 14.54 1.55 15.89
C ASP A 54 13.35 1.67 14.96
N TRP A 55 12.76 0.53 14.64
CA TRP A 55 11.57 0.46 13.78
C TRP A 55 10.36 1.18 14.37
N GLU A 56 10.25 1.21 15.70
CA GLU A 56 9.15 1.88 16.36
C GLU A 56 9.21 3.39 16.14
N ALA A 57 10.36 4.02 16.39
CA ALA A 57 10.58 5.43 16.13
C ALA A 57 10.47 5.76 14.64
N PHE A 58 11.02 4.89 13.78
CA PHE A 58 10.92 5.05 12.33
C PHE A 58 9.48 5.17 11.86
N PHE A 59 8.62 4.25 12.25
CA PHE A 59 7.21 4.31 11.84
C PHE A 59 6.43 5.41 12.57
N ALA A 60 6.72 5.68 13.84
CA ALA A 60 6.02 6.74 14.60
C ALA A 60 6.18 8.13 13.96
N ALA A 61 7.30 8.38 13.27
CA ALA A 61 7.60 9.66 12.62
C ALA A 61 6.98 9.81 11.22
N CYS A 62 6.25 8.82 10.70
CA CYS A 62 5.80 8.81 9.30
C CYS A 62 4.78 9.92 8.95
N GLY A 63 4.10 10.50 9.92
CA GLY A 63 3.13 11.56 9.71
C GLY A 63 3.72 12.90 9.26
N ASP A 64 5.03 13.09 9.41
CA ASP A 64 5.73 14.33 9.06
C ASP A 64 6.52 14.23 7.74
N ASP A 65 6.40 13.15 7.02
CA ASP A 65 7.07 12.97 5.73
C ASP A 65 6.63 14.02 4.71
N ALA A 66 7.56 14.46 3.86
CA ALA A 66 7.22 15.22 2.67
C ALA A 66 6.56 14.33 1.61
N LEU A 67 5.82 14.96 0.71
CA LEU A 67 5.23 14.27 -0.44
C LEU A 67 6.26 14.13 -1.56
N ILE A 68 6.25 12.99 -2.25
CA ILE A 68 6.96 12.82 -3.52
C ILE A 68 6.02 13.28 -4.64
N ASP A 69 6.17 14.55 -5.04
CA ASP A 69 5.23 15.26 -5.90
C ASP A 69 5.00 14.58 -7.27
N GLU A 70 6.05 14.01 -7.86
CA GLU A 70 5.95 13.38 -9.18
C GLU A 70 5.05 12.14 -9.14
N VAL A 71 5.14 11.35 -8.07
CA VAL A 71 4.29 10.16 -7.90
C VAL A 71 2.87 10.56 -7.51
N ALA A 72 2.72 11.58 -6.66
CA ALA A 72 1.40 12.12 -6.33
C ALA A 72 0.67 12.63 -7.58
N ARG A 73 1.39 13.31 -8.48
CA ARG A 73 0.81 13.75 -9.77
C ARG A 73 0.38 12.58 -10.66
N LEU A 74 1.07 11.45 -10.57
CA LEU A 74 0.67 10.25 -11.31
C LEU A 74 -0.72 9.76 -10.88
N LEU A 75 -1.07 9.86 -9.59
CA LEU A 75 -2.42 9.53 -9.13
C LEU A 75 -3.52 10.35 -9.82
N ASP A 76 -3.24 11.62 -10.11
CA ASP A 76 -4.19 12.53 -10.74
C ASP A 76 -4.38 12.26 -12.25
N VAL A 77 -3.37 11.68 -12.90
CA VAL A 77 -3.42 11.42 -14.37
C VAL A 77 -3.85 10.00 -14.71
N LEU A 78 -3.94 9.10 -13.73
CA LEU A 78 -4.50 7.77 -13.94
C LEU A 78 -6.00 7.83 -14.19
N ASP A 79 -6.50 6.93 -15.02
CA ASP A 79 -7.91 6.81 -15.34
C ASP A 79 -8.76 6.71 -14.06
N ASP A 80 -9.89 7.41 -14.04
CA ASP A 80 -10.82 7.43 -12.90
C ASP A 80 -11.46 6.06 -12.62
N ASP A 81 -11.53 5.19 -13.62
CA ASP A 81 -12.05 3.83 -13.48
C ASP A 81 -11.06 2.88 -12.77
N LEU A 82 -9.79 3.27 -12.63
CA LEU A 82 -8.79 2.50 -11.90
C LEU A 82 -8.95 2.68 -10.40
N ARG A 83 -8.97 1.57 -9.67
CA ARG A 83 -8.87 1.59 -8.20
C ARG A 83 -7.42 1.81 -7.78
N ILE A 84 -7.21 2.70 -6.82
CA ILE A 84 -5.90 2.97 -6.26
C ILE A 84 -5.78 2.23 -4.93
N VAL A 85 -4.90 1.25 -4.91
CA VAL A 85 -4.57 0.47 -3.70
C VAL A 85 -3.24 0.93 -3.15
N LEU A 86 -3.24 1.44 -1.93
CA LEU A 86 -2.01 1.75 -1.18
C LEU A 86 -1.65 0.52 -0.34
N LEU A 87 -0.51 -0.08 -0.62
CA LEU A 87 -0.03 -1.29 0.05
C LEU A 87 1.30 -1.00 0.74
N THR A 88 1.28 -0.90 2.05
CA THR A 88 2.42 -0.46 2.84
C THR A 88 2.76 -1.41 3.98
N ALA A 89 4.05 -1.61 4.24
CA ALA A 89 4.53 -2.34 5.41
C ALA A 89 4.42 -1.54 6.72
N ARG A 90 3.91 -0.32 6.69
CA ARG A 90 3.60 0.43 7.91
C ARG A 90 2.63 -0.37 8.79
N PRO A 91 2.89 -0.51 10.10
CA PRO A 91 2.02 -1.24 11.01
C PRO A 91 0.73 -0.45 11.32
N LEU A 92 -0.34 -1.16 11.65
CA LEU A 92 -1.64 -0.56 12.00
C LEU A 92 -1.57 0.46 13.13
N ARG A 93 -0.61 0.36 14.03
CA ARG A 93 -0.44 1.34 15.12
C ARG A 93 -0.19 2.77 14.63
N VAL A 94 0.25 2.96 13.40
CA VAL A 94 0.45 4.28 12.77
C VAL A 94 -0.61 4.60 11.72
N ARG A 95 -1.76 3.91 11.72
CA ARG A 95 -2.84 4.17 10.77
C ARG A 95 -3.40 5.57 10.87
N THR A 96 -3.57 6.10 12.08
CA THR A 96 -4.07 7.46 12.30
C THR A 96 -3.18 8.50 11.66
N GLN A 97 -1.85 8.40 11.86
CA GLN A 97 -0.88 9.32 11.25
C GLN A 97 -0.87 9.18 9.72
N THR A 98 -0.97 7.94 9.21
CA THR A 98 -0.99 7.66 7.78
C THR A 98 -2.22 8.26 7.11
N LEU A 99 -3.40 8.08 7.69
CA LEU A 99 -4.64 8.67 7.17
C LEU A 99 -4.60 10.20 7.22
N ALA A 100 -4.13 10.81 8.32
CA ALA A 100 -3.97 12.25 8.44
C ALA A 100 -2.98 12.81 7.39
N TRP A 101 -1.94 12.06 7.06
CA TRP A 101 -0.99 12.41 6.02
C TRP A 101 -1.64 12.38 4.62
N LEU A 102 -2.41 11.34 4.30
CA LEU A 102 -3.17 11.24 3.05
C LEU A 102 -4.16 12.38 2.89
N ASP A 103 -4.88 12.74 3.96
CA ASP A 103 -5.84 13.85 3.97
C ASP A 103 -5.14 15.21 3.79
N ARG A 104 -3.98 15.40 4.44
CA ARG A 104 -3.20 16.66 4.33
C ARG A 104 -2.80 16.98 2.89
N TYR A 105 -2.43 15.95 2.13
CA TYR A 105 -2.03 16.12 0.74
C TYR A 105 -3.16 15.89 -0.26
N GLU A 106 -4.40 15.66 0.23
CA GLU A 106 -5.59 15.44 -0.59
C GLU A 106 -5.40 14.37 -1.67
N LEU A 107 -4.71 13.28 -1.31
CA LEU A 107 -4.35 12.23 -2.26
C LEU A 107 -5.56 11.37 -2.64
N ARG A 108 -5.65 10.99 -3.91
CA ARG A 108 -6.60 10.01 -4.41
C ARG A 108 -6.19 8.61 -3.99
N TRP A 109 -7.08 7.88 -3.32
CA TRP A 109 -6.93 6.46 -3.02
C TRP A 109 -8.28 5.82 -2.72
N ASP A 110 -8.38 4.50 -2.94
CA ASP A 110 -9.61 3.73 -2.69
C ASP A 110 -9.45 2.77 -1.51
N LEU A 111 -8.29 2.12 -1.40
CA LEU A 111 -8.01 1.11 -0.38
C LEU A 111 -6.59 1.28 0.17
N LEU A 112 -6.49 1.32 1.49
CA LEU A 112 -5.21 1.28 2.22
C LEU A 112 -5.08 -0.07 2.93
N ILE A 113 -4.00 -0.79 2.63
CA ILE A 113 -3.63 -2.05 3.27
C ILE A 113 -2.37 -1.82 4.07
N MET A 114 -2.45 -2.02 5.38
CA MET A 114 -1.34 -1.86 6.32
C MET A 114 -1.01 -3.22 6.95
N ARG A 115 0.18 -3.33 7.52
CA ARG A 115 0.60 -4.55 8.22
C ARG A 115 -0.21 -4.74 9.50
N ASP A 116 -0.84 -5.92 9.66
CA ASP A 116 -1.68 -6.24 10.80
C ASP A 116 -0.88 -6.36 12.10
N HIS A 117 -1.59 -6.32 13.22
CA HIS A 117 -1.01 -6.53 14.54
C HIS A 117 -0.39 -7.92 14.65
N GLY A 118 0.84 -7.98 15.18
CA GLY A 118 1.55 -9.25 15.34
C GLY A 118 2.12 -9.87 14.08
N ASP A 119 1.97 -9.22 12.92
CA ASP A 119 2.64 -9.63 11.68
C ASP A 119 4.06 -9.06 11.66
N TYR A 120 5.05 -9.94 11.85
CA TYR A 120 6.48 -9.65 11.79
C TYR A 120 7.16 -10.29 10.58
N SER A 121 6.39 -10.74 9.58
CA SER A 121 6.91 -11.30 8.34
C SER A 121 7.74 -10.27 7.56
N ALA A 122 8.59 -10.72 6.65
CA ALA A 122 9.28 -9.82 5.74
C ALA A 122 8.27 -9.04 4.87
N SER A 123 8.62 -7.81 4.48
CA SER A 123 7.75 -6.97 3.65
C SER A 123 7.25 -7.69 2.40
N ARG A 124 8.14 -8.45 1.75
CA ARG A 124 7.80 -9.25 0.55
C ARG A 124 6.72 -10.30 0.83
N GLU A 125 6.81 -11.01 1.96
CA GLU A 125 5.83 -12.04 2.34
C GLU A 125 4.48 -11.41 2.64
N PHE A 126 4.46 -10.35 3.44
CA PHE A 126 3.25 -9.58 3.72
C PHE A 126 2.57 -9.08 2.44
N LYS A 127 3.35 -8.51 1.50
CA LYS A 127 2.81 -7.98 0.25
C LYS A 127 2.36 -9.09 -0.70
N LEU A 128 3.01 -10.26 -0.68
CA LEU A 128 2.55 -11.43 -1.43
C LEU A 128 1.17 -11.90 -0.96
N ASP A 129 0.98 -12.02 0.36
CA ASP A 129 -0.31 -12.39 0.94
C ASP A 129 -1.39 -11.36 0.56
N ALA A 130 -1.04 -10.07 0.58
CA ALA A 130 -1.95 -9.00 0.17
C ALA A 130 -2.35 -9.09 -1.32
N VAL A 131 -1.43 -9.50 -2.20
CA VAL A 131 -1.74 -9.74 -3.63
C VAL A 131 -2.77 -10.86 -3.78
N ASP A 132 -2.61 -11.95 -3.04
CA ASP A 132 -3.55 -13.07 -3.05
C ASP A 132 -4.93 -12.64 -2.53
N ASP A 133 -4.99 -11.90 -1.43
CA ASP A 133 -6.21 -11.37 -0.84
C ASP A 133 -6.93 -10.39 -1.79
N LEU A 134 -6.19 -9.50 -2.43
CA LEU A 134 -6.73 -8.56 -3.42
C LEU A 134 -7.37 -9.30 -4.60
N ARG A 135 -6.69 -10.31 -5.14
CA ARG A 135 -7.22 -11.13 -6.22
C ARG A 135 -8.47 -11.92 -5.79
N ALA A 136 -8.46 -12.45 -4.57
CA ALA A 136 -9.63 -13.13 -4.00
C ALA A 136 -10.85 -12.19 -3.85
N TRP A 137 -10.60 -10.89 -3.61
CA TRP A 137 -11.63 -9.86 -3.57
C TRP A 137 -12.14 -9.46 -4.96
N GLY A 138 -11.45 -9.85 -6.02
CA GLY A 138 -11.83 -9.53 -7.41
C GLY A 138 -11.07 -8.36 -8.01
N PHE A 139 -9.97 -7.92 -7.40
CA PHE A 139 -9.09 -6.94 -8.03
C PHE A 139 -8.29 -7.55 -9.18
N ASP A 140 -8.23 -6.82 -10.28
CA ASP A 140 -7.35 -7.08 -11.42
C ASP A 140 -6.15 -6.11 -11.33
N LEU A 141 -5.02 -6.61 -10.84
CA LEU A 141 -3.83 -5.79 -10.59
C LEU A 141 -3.10 -5.53 -11.92
N ARG A 142 -3.25 -4.31 -12.44
CA ARG A 142 -2.73 -3.90 -13.74
C ARG A 142 -1.29 -3.42 -13.69
N LEU A 143 -0.89 -2.77 -12.59
CA LEU A 143 0.41 -2.16 -12.43
C LEU A 143 0.70 -1.98 -10.94
N ALA A 144 1.98 -2.03 -10.56
CA ALA A 144 2.45 -1.68 -9.21
C ALA A 144 3.62 -0.70 -9.29
N PHE A 145 3.80 0.10 -8.23
CA PHE A 145 4.93 1.00 -8.02
C PHE A 145 5.59 0.68 -6.69
N GLU A 146 6.91 0.48 -6.70
CA GLU A 146 7.64 -0.05 -5.55
C GLU A 146 9.09 0.46 -5.56
N ASP A 147 9.68 0.70 -4.39
CA ASP A 147 11.07 1.13 -4.24
C ASP A 147 12.02 0.04 -3.74
N ASP A 148 11.49 -1.07 -3.25
CA ASP A 148 12.25 -2.26 -2.86
C ASP A 148 12.29 -3.28 -4.01
N ARG A 149 13.48 -3.53 -4.54
CA ARG A 149 13.67 -4.48 -5.66
C ARG A 149 13.16 -5.89 -5.35
N ARG A 150 13.16 -6.32 -4.08
CA ARG A 150 12.63 -7.62 -3.68
C ARG A 150 11.12 -7.68 -3.87
N ASN A 151 10.43 -6.58 -3.58
CA ASN A 151 8.99 -6.44 -3.81
C ASN A 151 8.68 -6.31 -5.32
N VAL A 152 9.49 -5.58 -6.08
CA VAL A 152 9.37 -5.53 -7.55
C VAL A 152 9.44 -6.94 -8.14
N GLN A 153 10.42 -7.73 -7.73
CA GLN A 153 10.57 -9.11 -8.19
C GLN A 153 9.36 -9.98 -7.78
N MET A 154 8.84 -9.79 -6.57
CA MET A 154 7.64 -10.50 -6.11
C MET A 154 6.44 -10.17 -7.01
N PHE A 155 6.18 -8.90 -7.31
CA PHE A 155 5.10 -8.52 -8.22
C PHE A 155 5.27 -9.15 -9.61
N HIS A 156 6.47 -9.09 -10.19
CA HIS A 156 6.74 -9.72 -11.49
C HIS A 156 6.49 -11.24 -11.45
N THR A 157 6.91 -11.92 -10.39
CA THR A 157 6.67 -13.37 -10.21
C THR A 157 5.17 -13.69 -10.11
N GLN A 158 4.39 -12.76 -9.56
CA GLN A 158 2.93 -12.87 -9.51
C GLN A 158 2.22 -12.43 -10.79
N GLY A 159 2.96 -12.10 -11.84
CA GLY A 159 2.41 -11.65 -13.12
C GLY A 159 1.86 -10.22 -13.09
N VAL A 160 2.25 -9.40 -12.11
CA VAL A 160 1.89 -7.99 -12.02
C VAL A 160 3.05 -7.15 -12.53
N PRO A 161 2.88 -6.36 -13.61
CA PRO A 161 3.88 -5.39 -14.02
C PRO A 161 4.18 -4.42 -12.87
N CYS A 162 5.46 -4.13 -12.63
CA CYS A 162 5.86 -3.26 -11.54
C CYS A 162 6.95 -2.29 -12.00
N ILE A 163 6.75 -1.01 -11.72
CA ILE A 163 7.73 0.04 -11.98
C ILE A 163 8.54 0.26 -10.71
N TYR A 164 9.86 0.13 -10.84
CA TYR A 164 10.80 0.45 -9.77
C TYR A 164 11.02 1.95 -9.67
N ILE A 165 10.83 2.48 -8.46
CA ILE A 165 11.14 3.87 -8.12
C ILE A 165 12.36 3.85 -7.20
N HIS A 166 13.44 4.50 -7.61
CA HIS A 166 14.67 4.56 -6.82
C HIS A 166 14.53 5.53 -5.64
N SER A 167 14.49 5.00 -4.43
CA SER A 167 14.47 5.80 -3.19
C SER A 167 15.86 5.99 -2.57
N GLY A 168 16.79 5.07 -2.82
CA GLY A 168 18.09 5.02 -2.18
C GLY A 168 18.09 4.36 -0.79
N TYR A 169 16.94 3.87 -0.31
CA TYR A 169 16.86 3.27 1.04
C TYR A 169 17.39 1.84 1.12
N TYR A 170 17.52 1.16 -0.02
CA TYR A 170 17.89 -0.25 -0.13
C TYR A 170 19.20 -0.48 -0.89
N ASP A 171 20.04 0.55 -1.02
CA ASP A 171 21.35 0.49 -1.72
C ASP A 171 22.46 -0.06 -0.83
#